data_b4da8afcb8ed3011e00cfe07f7df2255
#
_entry.id   b4da8afcb8ed3011e00cfe07f7df2255
#
_cell.length_a   1.000
_cell.length_b   1.000
_cell.length_c   1.000
_cell.angle_alpha   90.00
_cell.angle_beta   90.00
_cell.angle_gamma   90.00
#
_symmetry.space_group_name_H-M   'P 1'
#
loop_
_entity.id
_entity.type
_entity.pdbx_description
1 polymer ?
#
loop_
_entity_poly.entity_id
_entity_poly.type
_entity_poly.pdbx_seq_one_letter_code
_entity_poly.pdbx_strand_id
1 'polypeptide(L)'
;MSNPASHDLPIYELYAIRYAARDAVRSEHFIGGDPHDGPMPMDYFVWLAKSDDHIVVIDTGFTAEMAIKRKRDFIQCPIQTLADFGIAADAVDDVVLTHLHYDHSGNFDRFPDAQFHLQEQELQFATGRYMRYPQLQHAFELDDVCGIVRLNYAQKVTFYDGDGDLSSGLRLHRTGGHSAGLQFVSVHTKRGWVVLASDASHYYEHMQDYRPFTIAFHVGEMMESFDRLKKVAPSPDHIIPGHDPKVMERYPAIAGKEGLMVRLDEMPKP
;
A
#
# COMPACT_ATOMS: atom_id res chain seq x y z
N MET A 1 -17.36 4.59 28.49
CA MET A 1 -16.32 5.45 27.91
C MET A 1 -16.93 6.09 26.69
N SER A 2 -17.11 7.40 26.69
CA SER A 2 -17.72 8.16 25.59
C SER A 2 -16.79 8.14 24.38
N ASN A 3 -17.29 7.66 23.25
CA ASN A 3 -16.62 7.77 21.97
C ASN A 3 -16.36 9.26 21.69
N PRO A 4 -15.12 9.72 21.43
CA PRO A 4 -14.91 11.11 21.05
C PRO A 4 -15.70 11.40 19.76
N ALA A 5 -16.42 12.50 19.77
CA ALA A 5 -17.24 12.93 18.64
C ALA A 5 -16.33 13.11 17.40
N SER A 6 -16.82 12.72 16.23
CA SER A 6 -16.12 12.76 14.92
C SER A 6 -15.65 14.16 14.47
N HIS A 7 -15.83 15.19 15.31
CA HIS A 7 -15.47 16.58 15.00
C HIS A 7 -14.04 16.98 15.40
N ASP A 8 -13.31 16.12 16.12
CA ASP A 8 -11.97 16.44 16.64
C ASP A 8 -10.83 15.64 15.99
N LEU A 9 -11.12 14.84 14.94
CA LEU A 9 -10.07 14.10 14.26
C LEU A 9 -9.37 14.99 13.23
N PRO A 10 -8.02 14.94 13.12
CA PRO A 10 -7.31 15.64 12.06
C PRO A 10 -7.78 15.17 10.69
N ILE A 11 -7.82 16.11 9.74
CA ILE A 11 -8.19 15.86 8.35
C ILE A 11 -6.90 15.77 7.54
N TYR A 12 -6.66 14.63 6.92
CA TYR A 12 -5.51 14.41 6.05
C TYR A 12 -5.87 14.72 4.59
N GLU A 13 -4.99 15.44 3.91
CA GLU A 13 -4.88 15.37 2.47
C GLU A 13 -4.28 14.00 2.11
N LEU A 14 -4.83 13.32 1.11
CA LEU A 14 -4.43 11.96 0.75
C LEU A 14 -4.14 11.85 -0.74
N TYR A 15 -2.98 11.27 -1.07
CA TYR A 15 -2.49 11.19 -2.44
C TYR A 15 -2.05 9.78 -2.80
N ALA A 16 -2.27 9.38 -4.06
CA ALA A 16 -1.58 8.26 -4.67
C ALA A 16 -0.46 8.77 -5.58
N ILE A 17 0.72 8.20 -5.46
CA ILE A 17 1.91 8.47 -6.25
C ILE A 17 2.18 7.24 -7.10
N ARG A 18 1.93 7.33 -8.40
CA ARG A 18 2.25 6.28 -9.37
C ARG A 18 3.72 6.36 -9.71
N TYR A 19 4.51 5.34 -9.37
CA TYR A 19 5.95 5.38 -9.58
C TYR A 19 6.45 4.38 -10.64
N ALA A 20 5.63 3.39 -10.99
CA ALA A 20 5.93 2.39 -12.01
C ALA A 20 4.65 1.78 -12.58
N ALA A 21 4.81 1.02 -13.67
CA ALA A 21 3.74 0.26 -14.30
C ALA A 21 4.28 -1.06 -14.86
N ARG A 22 3.39 -1.94 -15.29
CA ARG A 22 3.71 -3.06 -16.18
C ARG A 22 2.54 -3.41 -17.07
N ASP A 23 2.84 -3.88 -18.26
CA ASP A 23 1.87 -4.59 -19.07
C ASP A 23 1.63 -5.98 -18.50
N ALA A 24 0.37 -6.38 -18.48
CA ALA A 24 -0.05 -7.69 -18.02
C ALA A 24 -1.37 -8.09 -18.70
N VAL A 25 -1.73 -9.35 -18.57
CA VAL A 25 -2.99 -9.90 -19.08
C VAL A 25 -3.85 -10.44 -17.95
N ARG A 26 -5.16 -10.49 -18.16
CA ARG A 26 -6.13 -10.88 -17.13
C ARG A 26 -5.84 -12.24 -16.50
N SER A 27 -5.41 -13.21 -17.30
CA SER A 27 -5.10 -14.56 -16.82
C SER A 27 -3.95 -14.60 -15.78
N GLU A 28 -3.09 -13.60 -15.75
CA GLU A 28 -2.03 -13.48 -14.73
C GLU A 28 -2.55 -13.02 -13.36
N HIS A 29 -3.71 -12.34 -13.34
CA HIS A 29 -4.23 -11.69 -12.15
C HIS A 29 -5.26 -12.52 -11.37
N PHE A 30 -5.78 -13.61 -11.92
CA PHE A 30 -6.83 -14.39 -11.27
C PHE A 30 -6.41 -15.84 -11.05
N ILE A 31 -6.64 -16.38 -9.86
CA ILE A 31 -6.50 -17.81 -9.60
C ILE A 31 -7.50 -18.55 -10.50
N GLY A 32 -6.99 -19.49 -11.29
CA GLY A 32 -7.79 -20.21 -12.30
C GLY A 32 -7.84 -19.54 -13.67
N GLY A 33 -7.16 -18.38 -13.83
CA GLY A 33 -7.12 -17.64 -15.08
C GLY A 33 -8.39 -16.86 -15.38
N ASP A 34 -8.53 -16.41 -16.62
CA ASP A 34 -9.73 -15.73 -17.13
C ASP A 34 -10.10 -16.26 -18.52
N PRO A 35 -11.33 -16.70 -18.76
CA PRO A 35 -11.75 -17.20 -20.08
C PRO A 35 -11.81 -16.11 -21.15
N HIS A 36 -11.85 -14.84 -20.74
CA HIS A 36 -11.87 -13.66 -21.62
C HIS A 36 -10.54 -12.90 -21.50
N ASP A 37 -9.43 -13.63 -21.69
CA ASP A 37 -8.10 -13.05 -21.53
C ASP A 37 -7.88 -11.85 -22.45
N GLY A 38 -7.20 -10.84 -21.92
CA GLY A 38 -6.93 -9.58 -22.58
C GLY A 38 -6.04 -8.68 -21.74
N PRO A 39 -5.69 -7.49 -22.24
CA PRO A 39 -4.86 -6.54 -21.48
C PRO A 39 -5.47 -6.17 -20.12
N MET A 40 -4.65 -6.24 -19.07
CA MET A 40 -4.98 -5.80 -17.72
C MET A 40 -3.70 -5.24 -17.08
N PRO A 41 -3.28 -4.02 -17.48
CA PRO A 41 -2.05 -3.42 -16.98
C PRO A 41 -2.12 -3.16 -15.48
N MET A 42 -0.95 -3.10 -14.84
CA MET A 42 -0.80 -2.90 -13.41
C MET A 42 0.02 -1.65 -13.15
N ASP A 43 -0.47 -0.78 -12.29
CA ASP A 43 0.27 0.37 -11.76
C ASP A 43 0.83 0.07 -10.37
N TYR A 44 1.90 0.77 -10.01
CA TYR A 44 2.53 0.66 -8.71
C TYR A 44 2.45 2.00 -7.98
N PHE A 45 1.94 1.97 -6.74
CA PHE A 45 1.67 3.16 -5.95
C PHE A 45 2.44 3.19 -4.64
N VAL A 46 2.78 4.40 -4.24
CA VAL A 46 3.10 4.80 -2.86
C VAL A 46 2.06 5.84 -2.48
N TRP A 47 1.68 5.92 -1.23
CA TRP A 47 0.68 6.90 -0.80
C TRP A 47 1.27 7.90 0.19
N LEU A 48 0.76 9.13 0.13
CA LEU A 48 1.10 10.21 1.05
C LEU A 48 -0.18 10.66 1.77
N ALA A 49 -0.17 10.60 3.11
CA ALA A 49 -1.16 11.23 3.96
C ALA A 49 -0.49 12.40 4.70
N LYS A 50 -1.05 13.61 4.58
CA LYS A 50 -0.49 14.81 5.16
C LYS A 50 -1.55 15.63 5.86
N SER A 51 -1.31 15.99 7.14
CA SER A 51 -2.03 17.02 7.88
C SER A 51 -1.13 18.24 8.11
N ASP A 52 -1.57 19.19 8.90
CA ASP A 52 -0.80 20.42 9.19
C ASP A 52 0.51 20.11 9.94
N ASP A 53 0.51 19.07 10.78
CA ASP A 53 1.58 18.73 11.71
C ASP A 53 2.06 17.26 11.63
N HIS A 54 1.60 16.48 10.64
CA HIS A 54 1.95 15.06 10.53
C HIS A 54 2.00 14.59 9.08
N ILE A 55 3.14 14.03 8.68
CA ILE A 55 3.39 13.50 7.34
C ILE A 55 3.65 12.01 7.43
N VAL A 56 2.81 11.23 6.77
CA VAL A 56 2.90 9.77 6.74
C VAL A 56 3.02 9.30 5.30
N VAL A 57 4.01 8.47 5.04
CA VAL A 57 4.14 7.75 3.77
C VAL A 57 3.71 6.30 3.97
N ILE A 58 2.87 5.79 3.09
CA ILE A 58 2.42 4.41 3.10
C ILE A 58 3.06 3.70 1.92
N ASP A 59 3.86 2.69 2.21
CA ASP A 59 4.80 1.98 1.36
C ASP A 59 5.90 2.86 0.76
N THR A 60 6.97 2.25 0.26
CA THR A 60 8.16 2.98 -0.20
C THR A 60 8.53 2.71 -1.67
N GLY A 61 7.81 1.78 -2.31
CA GLY A 61 8.06 1.40 -3.70
C GLY A 61 9.39 0.66 -3.89
N PHE A 62 9.84 0.53 -5.12
CA PHE A 62 11.13 -0.09 -5.49
C PHE A 62 12.04 0.89 -6.21
N THR A 63 13.33 0.51 -6.33
CA THR A 63 14.36 1.29 -7.01
C THR A 63 14.36 1.06 -8.53
N ALA A 64 15.00 1.95 -9.29
CA ALA A 64 15.18 1.78 -10.73
C ALA A 64 15.94 0.48 -11.08
N GLU A 65 16.90 0.07 -10.25
CA GLU A 65 17.62 -1.20 -10.44
C GLU A 65 16.69 -2.40 -10.26
N MET A 66 15.81 -2.33 -9.27
CA MET A 66 14.79 -3.36 -9.05
C MET A 66 13.80 -3.41 -10.20
N ALA A 67 13.41 -2.27 -10.76
CA ALA A 67 12.56 -2.23 -11.95
C ALA A 67 13.17 -3.00 -13.13
N ILE A 68 14.47 -2.81 -13.38
CA ILE A 68 15.21 -3.55 -14.43
C ILE A 68 15.20 -5.05 -14.11
N LYS A 69 15.56 -5.45 -12.88
CA LYS A 69 15.59 -6.85 -12.42
C LYS A 69 14.23 -7.53 -12.60
N ARG A 70 13.14 -6.82 -12.27
CA ARG A 70 11.76 -7.31 -12.27
C ARG A 70 11.01 -7.05 -13.59
N LYS A 71 11.65 -6.38 -14.55
CA LYS A 71 11.05 -5.98 -15.85
C LYS A 71 9.76 -5.17 -15.63
N ARG A 72 9.90 -4.06 -14.90
CA ARG A 72 8.85 -3.08 -14.66
C ARG A 72 9.18 -1.78 -15.37
N ASP A 73 8.17 -1.06 -15.82
CA ASP A 73 8.31 0.25 -16.43
C ASP A 73 8.42 1.28 -15.31
N PHE A 74 9.66 1.66 -14.99
CA PHE A 74 9.93 2.65 -13.95
C PHE A 74 9.65 4.05 -14.48
N ILE A 75 8.73 4.77 -13.85
CA ILE A 75 8.33 6.12 -14.26
C ILE A 75 9.19 7.16 -13.56
N GLN A 76 9.18 7.16 -12.23
CA GLN A 76 9.97 8.08 -11.41
C GLN A 76 10.12 7.50 -9.99
N CYS A 77 11.25 7.77 -9.35
CA CYS A 77 11.43 7.41 -7.94
C CYS A 77 10.36 8.10 -7.07
N PRO A 78 9.61 7.38 -6.24
CA PRO A 78 8.56 7.98 -5.42
C PRO A 78 9.11 9.04 -4.46
N ILE A 79 10.34 8.86 -3.95
CA ILE A 79 11.00 9.85 -3.08
C ILE A 79 11.30 11.15 -3.84
N GLN A 80 11.69 11.05 -5.12
CA GLN A 80 11.86 12.23 -5.95
C GLN A 80 10.52 12.93 -6.22
N THR A 81 9.45 12.16 -6.42
CA THR A 81 8.09 12.72 -6.60
C THR A 81 7.64 13.46 -5.36
N LEU A 82 7.90 12.93 -4.16
CA LEU A 82 7.64 13.61 -2.88
C LEU A 82 8.44 14.93 -2.79
N ALA A 83 9.75 14.89 -3.09
CA ALA A 83 10.60 16.08 -3.07
C ALA A 83 10.12 17.16 -4.06
N ASP A 84 9.76 16.76 -5.28
CA ASP A 84 9.18 17.65 -6.30
C ASP A 84 7.79 18.20 -5.91
N PHE A 85 7.12 17.54 -4.98
CA PHE A 85 5.86 17.98 -4.38
C PHE A 85 6.07 18.85 -3.13
N GLY A 86 7.33 19.07 -2.74
CA GLY A 86 7.71 19.88 -1.58
C GLY A 86 7.78 19.13 -0.26
N ILE A 87 7.81 17.80 -0.29
CA ILE A 87 7.97 16.95 0.89
C ILE A 87 9.38 16.36 0.90
N ALA A 88 10.23 16.85 1.78
CA ALA A 88 11.55 16.27 2.00
C ALA A 88 11.44 14.93 2.74
N ALA A 89 12.29 13.96 2.41
CA ALA A 89 12.21 12.62 3.00
C ALA A 89 12.54 12.60 4.51
N ASP A 90 13.34 13.54 4.99
CA ASP A 90 13.65 13.77 6.40
C ASP A 90 12.53 14.50 7.17
N ALA A 91 11.55 15.05 6.47
CA ALA A 91 10.34 15.64 7.06
C ALA A 91 9.20 14.63 7.23
N VAL A 92 9.38 13.37 6.81
CA VAL A 92 8.39 12.31 6.98
C VAL A 92 8.50 11.75 8.40
N ASP A 93 7.41 11.85 9.17
CA ASP A 93 7.36 11.41 10.57
C ASP A 93 7.25 9.89 10.67
N ASP A 94 6.37 9.31 9.86
CA ASP A 94 6.04 7.89 9.91
C ASP A 94 5.99 7.26 8.52
N VAL A 95 6.49 6.02 8.42
CA VAL A 95 6.36 5.16 7.25
C VAL A 95 5.58 3.91 7.63
N VAL A 96 4.44 3.69 7.01
CA VAL A 96 3.69 2.43 7.14
C VAL A 96 4.13 1.49 6.02
N LEU A 97 4.66 0.33 6.37
CA LEU A 97 4.85 -0.76 5.42
C LEU A 97 3.64 -1.68 5.49
N THR A 98 2.87 -1.73 4.42
CA THR A 98 1.68 -2.59 4.37
C THR A 98 2.06 -4.06 4.42
N HIS A 99 3.17 -4.41 3.76
CA HIS A 99 3.84 -5.70 3.79
C HIS A 99 5.26 -5.59 3.20
N LEU A 100 6.03 -6.68 3.15
CA LEU A 100 7.44 -6.65 2.79
C LEU A 100 7.75 -7.17 1.39
N HIS A 101 6.80 -7.17 0.45
CA HIS A 101 7.13 -7.43 -0.95
C HIS A 101 7.97 -6.28 -1.53
N TYR A 102 8.76 -6.61 -2.56
CA TYR A 102 9.76 -5.73 -3.16
C TYR A 102 9.21 -4.38 -3.62
N ASP A 103 7.95 -4.34 -4.02
CA ASP A 103 7.28 -3.15 -4.55
C ASP A 103 6.65 -2.25 -3.48
N HIS A 104 6.76 -2.64 -2.21
CA HIS A 104 6.27 -1.87 -1.07
C HIS A 104 7.39 -1.43 -0.11
N SER A 105 8.55 -2.10 -0.11
CA SER A 105 9.60 -1.89 0.90
C SER A 105 10.99 -1.50 0.36
N GLY A 106 11.16 -1.30 -0.94
CA GLY A 106 12.49 -1.19 -1.57
C GLY A 106 13.25 0.13 -1.42
N ASN A 107 12.64 1.22 -0.90
CA ASN A 107 13.31 2.50 -0.65
C ASN A 107 13.22 2.92 0.83
N PHE A 108 13.06 1.97 1.74
CA PHE A 108 12.91 2.24 3.17
C PHE A 108 14.07 3.06 3.74
N ASP A 109 15.29 2.88 3.24
CA ASP A 109 16.51 3.56 3.68
C ASP A 109 16.57 5.06 3.33
N ARG A 110 15.60 5.54 2.54
CA ARG A 110 15.51 6.94 2.11
C ARG A 110 14.78 7.83 3.11
N PHE A 111 14.23 7.28 4.19
CA PHE A 111 13.49 8.00 5.24
C PHE A 111 14.28 7.96 6.56
N PRO A 112 15.32 8.82 6.72
CA PRO A 112 16.30 8.68 7.80
C PRO A 112 15.71 8.95 9.20
N ASP A 113 14.69 9.79 9.29
CA ASP A 113 14.12 10.23 10.56
C ASP A 113 12.78 9.57 10.91
N ALA A 114 12.16 8.88 9.95
CA ALA A 114 10.87 8.25 10.13
C ALA A 114 10.88 7.06 11.10
N GLN A 115 9.75 6.89 11.81
CA GLN A 115 9.39 5.65 12.49
C GLN A 115 8.64 4.74 11.51
N PHE A 116 9.00 3.46 11.48
CA PHE A 116 8.37 2.47 10.59
C PHE A 116 7.31 1.67 11.34
N HIS A 117 6.18 1.39 10.67
CA HIS A 117 5.05 0.68 11.25
C HIS A 117 4.74 -0.57 10.45
N LEU A 118 4.81 -1.74 11.09
CA LEU A 118 4.72 -3.03 10.44
C LEU A 118 3.98 -4.03 11.33
N GLN A 119 3.26 -4.99 10.74
CA GLN A 119 2.74 -6.13 11.48
C GLN A 119 3.89 -7.08 11.87
N GLU A 120 3.92 -7.52 13.13
CA GLU A 120 4.95 -8.45 13.62
C GLU A 120 4.98 -9.73 12.79
N GLN A 121 3.81 -10.25 12.44
CA GLN A 121 3.68 -11.46 11.65
C GLN A 121 4.31 -11.33 10.25
N GLU A 122 4.38 -10.12 9.67
CA GLU A 122 5.00 -9.92 8.37
C GLU A 122 6.51 -10.14 8.42
N LEU A 123 7.19 -9.57 9.41
CA LEU A 123 8.63 -9.80 9.57
C LEU A 123 8.93 -11.25 9.95
N GLN A 124 8.11 -11.86 10.81
CA GLN A 124 8.21 -13.29 11.13
C GLN A 124 8.06 -14.19 9.90
N PHE A 125 7.15 -13.84 8.99
CA PHE A 125 6.95 -14.55 7.73
C PHE A 125 8.14 -14.37 6.80
N ALA A 126 8.57 -13.12 6.56
CA ALA A 126 9.67 -12.77 5.66
C ALA A 126 11.05 -13.31 6.10
N THR A 127 11.21 -13.63 7.39
CA THR A 127 12.43 -14.26 7.94
C THR A 127 12.24 -15.74 8.32
N GLY A 128 11.05 -16.25 8.11
CA GLY A 128 10.65 -17.58 8.56
C GLY A 128 10.94 -18.70 7.56
N ARG A 129 10.53 -19.91 7.95
CA ARG A 129 10.78 -21.14 7.20
C ARG A 129 10.21 -21.16 5.78
N TYR A 130 9.22 -20.34 5.49
CA TYR A 130 8.56 -20.29 4.18
C TYR A 130 9.42 -19.66 3.10
N MET A 131 10.40 -18.84 3.47
CA MET A 131 11.34 -18.20 2.53
C MET A 131 12.30 -19.18 1.84
N ARG A 132 12.30 -20.46 2.23
CA ARG A 132 12.98 -21.52 1.49
C ARG A 132 12.26 -21.96 0.20
N TYR A 133 10.99 -21.59 0.04
CA TYR A 133 10.18 -22.00 -1.11
C TYR A 133 10.13 -20.87 -2.15
N PRO A 134 10.64 -21.10 -3.37
CA PRO A 134 10.70 -20.06 -4.41
C PRO A 134 9.35 -19.40 -4.69
N GLN A 135 8.24 -20.14 -4.60
CA GLN A 135 6.90 -19.63 -4.86
C GLN A 135 6.44 -18.56 -3.84
N LEU A 136 6.95 -18.62 -2.61
CA LEU A 136 6.64 -17.65 -1.56
C LEU A 136 7.73 -16.58 -1.43
N GLN A 137 8.99 -16.96 -1.70
CA GLN A 137 10.14 -16.06 -1.61
C GLN A 137 10.17 -15.01 -2.74
N HIS A 138 9.67 -15.35 -3.94
CA HIS A 138 9.93 -14.58 -5.17
C HIS A 138 9.45 -13.13 -5.10
N ALA A 139 8.47 -12.80 -4.27
CA ALA A 139 7.97 -11.44 -4.10
C ALA A 139 8.77 -10.62 -3.09
N PHE A 140 9.65 -11.25 -2.32
CA PHE A 140 10.54 -10.58 -1.36
C PHE A 140 11.92 -10.32 -1.97
N GLU A 141 12.60 -9.28 -1.45
CA GLU A 141 14.03 -9.06 -1.69
C GLU A 141 14.78 -9.21 -0.37
N LEU A 142 15.84 -10.02 -0.39
CA LEU A 142 16.58 -10.34 0.82
C LEU A 142 17.17 -9.08 1.49
N ASP A 143 17.72 -8.16 0.68
CA ASP A 143 18.35 -6.95 1.19
C ASP A 143 17.34 -6.00 1.83
N ASP A 144 16.12 -5.90 1.29
CA ASP A 144 15.04 -5.12 1.88
C ASP A 144 14.63 -5.71 3.24
N VAL A 145 14.38 -7.03 3.30
CA VAL A 145 14.05 -7.71 4.56
C VAL A 145 15.15 -7.54 5.60
N CYS A 146 16.42 -7.73 5.22
CA CYS A 146 17.56 -7.51 6.10
C CYS A 146 17.65 -6.04 6.56
N GLY A 147 17.28 -5.10 5.70
CA GLY A 147 17.20 -3.68 6.04
C GLY A 147 16.17 -3.40 7.13
N ILE A 148 14.97 -3.96 7.01
CA ILE A 148 13.94 -3.82 8.06
C ILE A 148 14.38 -4.46 9.39
N VAL A 149 15.07 -5.60 9.34
CA VAL A 149 15.69 -6.18 10.54
C VAL A 149 16.68 -5.20 11.18
N ARG A 150 17.54 -4.54 10.39
CA ARG A 150 18.48 -3.53 10.90
C ARG A 150 17.75 -2.32 11.50
N LEU A 151 16.69 -1.83 10.87
CA LEU A 151 15.84 -0.76 11.42
C LEU A 151 15.22 -1.16 12.76
N ASN A 152 14.78 -2.41 12.91
CA ASN A 152 14.28 -2.91 14.18
C ASN A 152 15.36 -2.86 15.29
N TYR A 153 16.58 -3.33 15.01
CA TYR A 153 17.71 -3.24 15.95
C TYR A 153 18.08 -1.78 16.28
N ALA A 154 17.84 -0.87 15.36
CA ALA A 154 18.02 0.58 15.57
C ALA A 154 16.84 1.25 16.29
N GLN A 155 15.84 0.48 16.74
CA GLN A 155 14.63 0.97 17.43
C GLN A 155 13.74 1.89 16.57
N LYS A 156 13.81 1.72 15.25
CA LYS A 156 13.03 2.49 14.26
C LYS A 156 11.80 1.74 13.73
N VAL A 157 11.42 0.60 14.33
CA VAL A 157 10.22 -0.15 13.93
C VAL A 157 9.28 -0.28 15.12
N THR A 158 8.04 0.11 14.90
CA THR A 158 6.90 -0.17 15.78
C THR A 158 6.12 -1.34 15.22
N PHE A 159 6.02 -2.41 15.99
CA PHE A 159 5.24 -3.58 15.60
C PHE A 159 3.81 -3.53 16.09
N TYR A 160 2.92 -4.05 15.26
CA TYR A 160 1.52 -4.27 15.58
C TYR A 160 1.21 -5.77 15.50
N ASP A 161 0.34 -6.23 16.39
CA ASP A 161 -0.24 -7.57 16.36
C ASP A 161 -1.76 -7.45 16.25
N GLY A 162 -2.23 -7.20 15.03
CA GLY A 162 -3.64 -6.92 14.75
C GLY A 162 -3.90 -5.45 14.37
N ASP A 163 -5.12 -5.00 14.66
CA ASP A 163 -5.52 -3.60 14.39
C ASP A 163 -4.91 -2.64 15.41
N GLY A 164 -4.60 -1.43 14.96
CA GLY A 164 -4.09 -0.38 15.81
C GLY A 164 -4.30 1.01 15.24
N ASP A 165 -4.31 2.00 16.10
CA ASP A 165 -4.26 3.40 15.69
C ASP A 165 -2.78 3.84 15.63
N LEU A 166 -2.34 4.32 14.45
CA LEU A 166 -1.03 4.96 14.32
C LEU A 166 -1.07 6.34 14.97
N SER A 167 -2.10 7.09 14.64
CA SER A 167 -2.37 8.42 15.18
C SER A 167 -3.87 8.69 15.13
N SER A 168 -4.31 9.82 15.70
CA SER A 168 -5.67 10.31 15.50
C SER A 168 -5.92 10.50 14.00
N GLY A 169 -6.94 9.80 13.46
CA GLY A 169 -7.29 9.87 12.04
C GLY A 169 -6.49 8.92 11.12
N LEU A 170 -5.66 8.03 11.65
CA LEU A 170 -4.90 7.04 10.86
C LEU A 170 -4.90 5.67 11.57
N ARG A 171 -5.49 4.66 10.93
CA ARG A 171 -5.68 3.32 11.50
C ARG A 171 -5.08 2.25 10.62
N LEU A 172 -4.44 1.29 11.25
CA LEU A 172 -3.86 0.10 10.64
C LEU A 172 -4.79 -1.09 10.88
N HIS A 173 -5.03 -1.88 9.85
CA HIS A 173 -5.91 -3.05 9.90
C HIS A 173 -5.17 -4.27 9.38
N ARG A 174 -4.83 -5.22 10.25
CA ARG A 174 -4.24 -6.48 9.81
C ARG A 174 -5.28 -7.30 9.06
N THR A 175 -4.88 -7.88 7.93
CA THR A 175 -5.80 -8.73 7.15
C THR A 175 -5.17 -10.06 6.72
N GLY A 176 -3.90 -10.11 6.36
CA GLY A 176 -3.28 -11.33 5.83
C GLY A 176 -3.72 -11.66 4.41
N GLY A 177 -3.58 -12.92 4.03
CA GLY A 177 -4.02 -13.47 2.75
C GLY A 177 -2.98 -13.39 1.64
N HIS A 178 -2.63 -12.23 1.15
CA HIS A 178 -1.59 -12.01 0.15
C HIS A 178 -0.19 -12.29 0.72
N SER A 179 0.14 -11.71 1.86
CA SER A 179 1.22 -12.11 2.75
C SER A 179 0.67 -12.43 4.14
N ALA A 180 1.48 -12.97 5.03
CA ALA A 180 0.97 -13.41 6.35
C ALA A 180 0.60 -12.25 7.26
N GLY A 181 1.34 -11.16 7.18
CA GLY A 181 1.15 -9.96 7.99
C GLY A 181 0.68 -8.75 7.20
N LEU A 182 0.04 -8.93 6.05
CA LEU A 182 -0.52 -7.84 5.28
C LEU A 182 -1.45 -6.98 6.14
N GLN A 183 -1.30 -5.66 6.03
CA GLN A 183 -2.21 -4.66 6.60
C GLN A 183 -2.67 -3.67 5.55
N PHE A 184 -3.86 -3.11 5.74
CA PHE A 184 -4.35 -1.97 5.00
C PHE A 184 -4.56 -0.76 5.93
N VAL A 185 -4.71 0.43 5.35
CA VAL A 185 -4.72 1.68 6.12
C VAL A 185 -6.03 2.44 5.90
N SER A 186 -6.64 2.92 6.98
CA SER A 186 -7.74 3.89 6.90
C SER A 186 -7.24 5.27 7.29
N VAL A 187 -7.54 6.26 6.46
CA VAL A 187 -7.14 7.66 6.65
C VAL A 187 -8.39 8.54 6.72
N HIS A 188 -8.50 9.35 7.76
CA HIS A 188 -9.59 10.32 7.92
C HIS A 188 -9.32 11.55 7.06
N THR A 189 -10.17 11.79 6.08
CA THR A 189 -10.07 12.87 5.10
C THR A 189 -11.31 13.76 5.14
N LYS A 190 -11.33 14.85 4.39
CA LYS A 190 -12.50 15.73 4.27
C LYS A 190 -13.74 15.04 3.70
N ARG A 191 -13.58 13.89 3.01
CA ARG A 191 -14.71 13.07 2.52
C ARG A 191 -15.03 11.88 3.44
N GLY A 192 -14.46 11.84 4.64
CA GLY A 192 -14.57 10.73 5.58
C GLY A 192 -13.38 9.77 5.50
N TRP A 193 -13.56 8.57 6.05
CA TRP A 193 -12.53 7.54 6.09
C TRP A 193 -12.29 6.93 4.72
N VAL A 194 -11.10 7.13 4.16
CA VAL A 194 -10.64 6.48 2.92
C VAL A 194 -9.77 5.29 3.29
N VAL A 195 -10.00 4.16 2.65
CA VAL A 195 -9.30 2.89 2.89
C VAL A 195 -8.33 2.64 1.74
N LEU A 196 -7.04 2.67 2.03
CA LEU A 196 -5.97 2.24 1.14
C LEU A 196 -5.82 0.73 1.30
N ALA A 197 -6.37 -0.02 0.35
CA ALA A 197 -6.40 -1.47 0.43
C ALA A 197 -5.02 -2.11 0.30
N SER A 198 -4.06 -1.43 -0.37
CA SER A 198 -2.81 -2.06 -0.77
C SER A 198 -3.09 -3.42 -1.41
N ASP A 199 -2.35 -4.44 -1.07
CA ASP A 199 -2.48 -5.77 -1.65
C ASP A 199 -3.53 -6.66 -0.95
N ALA A 200 -4.37 -6.07 -0.10
CA ALA A 200 -5.64 -6.73 0.24
C ALA A 200 -6.57 -6.81 -0.98
N SER A 201 -6.41 -5.91 -1.96
CA SER A 201 -7.05 -6.00 -3.29
C SER A 201 -6.21 -5.25 -4.33
N HIS A 202 -5.67 -5.93 -5.34
CA HIS A 202 -4.91 -5.28 -6.42
C HIS A 202 -5.79 -4.42 -7.32
N TYR A 203 -6.98 -4.89 -7.67
CA TYR A 203 -7.93 -4.22 -8.57
C TYR A 203 -9.30 -4.09 -7.89
N TYR A 204 -10.09 -3.13 -8.33
CA TYR A 204 -11.50 -3.03 -7.92
C TYR A 204 -12.25 -4.34 -8.16
N GLU A 205 -12.01 -5.00 -9.30
CA GLU A 205 -12.65 -6.25 -9.70
C GLU A 205 -12.41 -7.39 -8.69
N HIS A 206 -11.21 -7.51 -8.11
CA HIS A 206 -10.90 -8.58 -7.14
C HIS A 206 -11.90 -8.57 -5.97
N MET A 207 -12.04 -7.42 -5.32
CA MET A 207 -12.91 -7.30 -4.16
C MET A 207 -14.40 -7.17 -4.52
N GLN A 208 -14.74 -6.64 -5.71
CA GLN A 208 -16.12 -6.52 -6.15
C GLN A 208 -16.73 -7.88 -6.49
N ASP A 209 -15.99 -8.69 -7.25
CA ASP A 209 -16.45 -9.96 -7.81
C ASP A 209 -15.95 -11.18 -7.01
N TYR A 210 -15.27 -10.95 -5.87
CA TYR A 210 -14.69 -12.00 -5.03
C TYR A 210 -13.77 -12.96 -5.82
N ARG A 211 -12.91 -12.38 -6.66
CA ARG A 211 -11.95 -13.12 -7.49
C ARG A 211 -10.55 -13.00 -6.89
N PRO A 212 -10.01 -14.06 -6.23
CA PRO A 212 -8.68 -13.99 -5.65
C PRO A 212 -7.59 -13.96 -6.71
N PHE A 213 -6.50 -13.22 -6.42
CA PHE A 213 -5.37 -13.09 -7.33
C PHE A 213 -4.25 -14.10 -7.01
N THR A 214 -3.33 -14.25 -7.97
CA THR A 214 -2.37 -15.37 -8.03
C THR A 214 -1.27 -15.33 -6.98
N ILE A 215 -0.92 -14.15 -6.45
CA ILE A 215 0.08 -14.00 -5.39
C ILE A 215 -0.65 -14.04 -4.05
N ALA A 216 -0.72 -15.22 -3.46
CA ALA A 216 -1.45 -15.46 -2.22
C ALA A 216 -0.69 -16.44 -1.32
N PHE A 217 -0.50 -16.06 -0.06
CA PHE A 217 -0.06 -16.97 0.99
C PHE A 217 -1.23 -17.82 1.49
N HIS A 218 -2.42 -17.22 1.67
CA HIS A 218 -3.61 -17.91 2.14
C HIS A 218 -4.88 -17.38 1.46
N VAL A 219 -5.42 -18.15 0.51
CA VAL A 219 -6.56 -17.72 -0.32
C VAL A 219 -7.82 -17.42 0.51
N GLY A 220 -8.08 -18.21 1.56
CA GLY A 220 -9.24 -17.99 2.44
C GLY A 220 -9.17 -16.62 3.14
N GLU A 221 -8.03 -16.29 3.74
CA GLU A 221 -7.82 -14.97 4.36
C GLU A 221 -7.90 -13.83 3.33
N MET A 222 -7.44 -14.06 2.09
CA MET A 222 -7.60 -13.08 1.01
C MET A 222 -9.07 -12.80 0.70
N MET A 223 -9.92 -13.83 0.68
CA MET A 223 -11.38 -13.66 0.49
C MET A 223 -12.01 -12.90 1.67
N GLU A 224 -11.61 -13.24 2.90
CA GLU A 224 -12.08 -12.54 4.11
C GLU A 224 -11.61 -11.08 4.13
N SER A 225 -10.45 -10.77 3.54
CA SER A 225 -9.95 -9.39 3.44
C SER A 225 -10.86 -8.51 2.57
N PHE A 226 -11.49 -9.05 1.51
CA PHE A 226 -12.47 -8.32 0.70
C PHE A 226 -13.70 -7.92 1.51
N ASP A 227 -14.21 -8.82 2.36
CA ASP A 227 -15.31 -8.50 3.28
C ASP A 227 -14.90 -7.46 4.30
N ARG A 228 -13.67 -7.56 4.80
CA ARG A 228 -13.14 -6.63 5.79
C ARG A 228 -12.98 -5.22 5.23
N LEU A 229 -12.46 -5.07 4.01
CA LEU A 229 -12.39 -3.79 3.31
C LEU A 229 -13.78 -3.13 3.19
N LYS A 230 -14.78 -3.90 2.74
CA LYS A 230 -16.17 -3.43 2.59
C LYS A 230 -16.81 -3.05 3.93
N LYS A 231 -16.46 -3.74 5.02
CA LYS A 231 -16.97 -3.47 6.37
C LYS A 231 -16.38 -2.19 6.98
N VAL A 232 -15.09 -1.92 6.72
CA VAL A 232 -14.38 -0.76 7.28
C VAL A 232 -14.68 0.51 6.50
N ALA A 233 -14.81 0.42 5.18
CA ALA A 233 -15.04 1.58 4.32
C ALA A 233 -16.49 2.09 4.42
N PRO A 234 -16.70 3.42 4.41
CA PRO A 234 -18.05 4.01 4.39
C PRO A 234 -18.86 3.65 3.14
N SER A 235 -18.20 3.46 2.00
CA SER A 235 -18.80 3.01 0.74
C SER A 235 -17.74 2.41 -0.18
N PRO A 236 -18.11 1.71 -1.27
CA PRO A 236 -17.15 1.20 -2.26
C PRO A 236 -16.22 2.27 -2.85
N ASP A 237 -16.68 3.51 -3.01
CA ASP A 237 -15.87 4.62 -3.52
C ASP A 237 -14.79 5.10 -2.54
N HIS A 238 -14.85 4.66 -1.29
CA HIS A 238 -13.83 4.95 -0.27
C HIS A 238 -12.73 3.88 -0.22
N ILE A 239 -12.77 2.85 -1.05
CA ILE A 239 -11.72 1.81 -1.10
C ILE A 239 -10.83 2.06 -2.32
N ILE A 240 -9.54 2.18 -2.07
CA ILE A 240 -8.50 2.39 -3.09
C ILE A 240 -7.69 1.11 -3.22
N PRO A 241 -7.75 0.40 -4.35
CA PRO A 241 -6.95 -0.81 -4.58
C PRO A 241 -5.47 -0.50 -4.76
N GLY A 242 -4.62 -1.52 -4.55
CA GLY A 242 -3.17 -1.37 -4.55
C GLY A 242 -2.53 -1.13 -5.92
N HIS A 243 -3.16 -1.61 -7.01
CA HIS A 243 -2.49 -1.68 -8.32
C HIS A 243 -3.36 -1.35 -9.54
N ASP A 244 -4.61 -0.94 -9.33
CA ASP A 244 -5.54 -0.69 -10.45
C ASP A 244 -5.25 0.66 -11.13
N PRO A 245 -4.91 0.70 -12.43
CA PRO A 245 -4.73 1.95 -13.17
C PRO A 245 -5.94 2.88 -13.14
N LYS A 246 -7.14 2.35 -12.90
CA LYS A 246 -8.36 3.15 -12.71
C LYS A 246 -8.26 4.15 -11.57
N VAL A 247 -7.34 3.95 -10.61
CA VAL A 247 -7.08 4.95 -9.55
C VAL A 247 -6.65 6.27 -10.19
N MET A 248 -5.73 6.24 -11.16
CA MET A 248 -5.26 7.45 -11.85
C MET A 248 -6.33 8.10 -12.74
N GLU A 249 -7.28 7.33 -13.22
CA GLU A 249 -8.39 7.82 -14.08
C GLU A 249 -9.51 8.44 -13.26
N ARG A 250 -9.86 7.82 -12.13
CA ARG A 250 -11.02 8.19 -11.30
C ARG A 250 -10.76 9.42 -10.44
N TYR A 251 -9.52 9.65 -10.01
CA TYR A 251 -9.22 10.73 -9.08
C TYR A 251 -8.60 11.94 -9.78
N PRO A 252 -8.79 13.16 -9.23
CA PRO A 252 -8.22 14.38 -9.81
C PRO A 252 -6.68 14.34 -9.77
N ALA A 253 -6.07 14.61 -10.91
CA ALA A 253 -4.62 14.78 -11.00
C ALA A 253 -4.16 16.05 -10.28
N ILE A 254 -2.96 16.03 -9.75
CA ILE A 254 -2.28 17.20 -9.22
C ILE A 254 -1.70 18.00 -10.41
N ALA A 255 -1.97 19.32 -10.45
CA ALA A 255 -1.47 20.19 -11.49
C ALA A 255 0.08 20.15 -11.57
N GLY A 256 0.60 19.88 -12.76
CA GLY A 256 2.04 19.71 -13.01
C GLY A 256 2.59 18.33 -12.58
N LYS A 257 1.72 17.40 -12.16
CA LYS A 257 2.04 16.01 -11.82
C LYS A 257 1.07 15.03 -12.49
N GLU A 258 0.50 15.42 -13.61
CA GLU A 258 -0.42 14.60 -14.39
C GLU A 258 0.23 13.24 -14.74
N GLY A 259 -0.47 12.16 -14.50
CA GLY A 259 0.05 10.80 -14.69
C GLY A 259 0.97 10.27 -13.58
N LEU A 260 1.36 11.13 -12.61
CA LEU A 260 2.21 10.76 -11.46
C LEU A 260 1.45 10.81 -10.14
N MET A 261 0.59 11.82 -9.92
CA MET A 261 -0.10 12.00 -8.64
C MET A 261 -1.57 12.33 -8.84
N VAL A 262 -2.39 11.70 -8.00
CA VAL A 262 -3.83 11.99 -7.88
C VAL A 262 -4.21 12.22 -6.42
N ARG A 263 -5.31 12.96 -6.23
CA ARG A 263 -5.83 13.37 -4.94
C ARG A 263 -6.99 12.48 -4.49
N LEU A 264 -6.76 11.62 -3.49
CA LEU A 264 -7.71 10.61 -3.02
C LEU A 264 -8.71 11.15 -1.98
N ASP A 265 -8.45 12.29 -1.34
CA ASP A 265 -9.36 12.99 -0.43
C ASP A 265 -10.44 13.81 -1.17
N GLU A 266 -10.43 13.80 -2.50
CA GLU A 266 -11.50 14.28 -3.37
C GLU A 266 -12.42 13.13 -3.79
N MET A 267 -13.65 13.46 -4.19
CA MET A 267 -14.56 12.45 -4.73
C MET A 267 -14.05 11.91 -6.07
N PRO A 268 -14.14 10.60 -6.30
CA PRO A 268 -13.81 10.03 -7.61
C PRO A 268 -14.78 10.53 -8.68
N LYS A 269 -14.31 10.61 -9.91
CA LYS A 269 -15.19 10.78 -11.07
C LYS A 269 -16.10 9.56 -11.20
N PRO A 270 -17.31 9.75 -11.73
CA PRO A 270 -18.26 8.66 -11.97
C PRO A 270 -17.71 7.51 -12.81
#